data_f33fc5abfd7e3497384fa56b19a652c7
#
_entry.id   f33fc5abfd7e3497384fa56b19a652c7
#
_cell.length_a   1.000
_cell.length_b   1.000
_cell.length_c   1.000
_cell.angle_alpha   90.00
_cell.angle_beta   90.00
_cell.angle_gamma   90.00
#
_symmetry.space_group_name_H-M   'P 1'
#
loop_
_entity.id
_entity.type
_entity.pdbx_description
1 polymer ?
#
loop_
_entity_poly.entity_id
_entity_poly.type
_entity_poly.pdbx_seq_one_letter_code
_entity_poly.pdbx_strand_id
1 'polypeptide(L)'
;TSSDVFGLESHMMHACVTMVEPNELRHLIALQSFLKPYMAQKFSEYYKNKEEPDNIEYYSDIEETILKETYGVLLYCEQAVEMIHQYSRIPIDISNTIVKYIRKNMREELDIWKPFFIFATRMKGYTKSEAEHIWDRIKTAGEHIIHRRDAAYDAIVIYQCYWLKAYYPEEYKDALVPLVYA
;
A
#
# COMPACT_ATOMS: atom_id res chain seq x y z
N THR A 1 15.05 22.05 -7.91
CA THR A 1 14.99 20.60 -8.15
C THR A 1 14.09 19.96 -7.09
N SER A 2 13.45 18.81 -7.37
CA SER A 2 12.56 18.12 -6.43
C SER A 2 13.29 17.49 -5.23
N SER A 3 14.62 17.41 -5.29
CA SER A 3 15.48 16.88 -4.22
C SER A 3 15.42 17.63 -2.89
N ASP A 4 14.91 18.87 -2.89
CA ASP A 4 14.86 19.72 -1.70
C ASP A 4 13.45 19.73 -1.09
N VAL A 5 12.60 18.78 -1.43
CA VAL A 5 11.26 18.64 -0.86
C VAL A 5 11.27 17.51 0.14
N PHE A 6 10.79 17.79 1.36
CA PHE A 6 10.64 16.79 2.43
C PHE A 6 9.95 15.50 1.90
N GLY A 7 10.52 14.35 2.24
CA GLY A 7 10.01 13.04 1.82
C GLY A 7 10.38 12.62 0.40
N LEU A 8 11.03 13.47 -0.40
CA LEU A 8 11.51 13.15 -1.75
C LEU A 8 13.04 13.19 -1.88
N GLU A 9 13.74 13.22 -0.75
CA GLU A 9 15.20 13.32 -0.69
C GLU A 9 15.89 12.05 -1.23
N SER A 10 15.17 10.91 -1.23
CA SER A 10 15.73 9.68 -1.78
C SER A 10 15.65 9.66 -3.31
N HIS A 11 16.76 9.28 -3.96
CA HIS A 11 16.81 9.12 -5.41
C HIS A 11 15.71 8.17 -5.94
N MET A 12 15.35 7.15 -5.15
CA MET A 12 14.29 6.19 -5.51
C MET A 12 12.92 6.87 -5.53
N MET A 13 12.58 7.64 -4.50
CA MET A 13 11.28 8.33 -4.46
C MET A 13 11.16 9.36 -5.58
N HIS A 14 12.24 10.12 -5.84
CA HIS A 14 12.28 11.05 -6.95
C HIS A 14 12.04 10.34 -8.30
N ALA A 15 12.70 9.20 -8.53
CA ALA A 15 12.49 8.42 -9.75
C ALA A 15 11.05 7.91 -9.85
N CYS A 16 10.47 7.39 -8.75
CA CYS A 16 9.09 6.92 -8.70
C CYS A 16 8.09 8.04 -9.02
N VAL A 17 8.26 9.23 -8.43
CA VAL A 17 7.39 10.39 -8.71
C VAL A 17 7.51 10.84 -10.18
N THR A 18 8.73 10.86 -10.72
CA THR A 18 8.95 11.23 -12.12
C THR A 18 8.34 10.23 -13.10
N MET A 19 8.39 8.93 -12.78
CA MET A 19 7.80 7.89 -13.63
C MET A 19 6.27 7.88 -13.54
N VAL A 20 5.72 7.97 -12.34
CA VAL A 20 4.26 7.86 -12.11
C VAL A 20 3.52 9.11 -12.54
N GLU A 21 4.20 10.29 -12.55
CA GLU A 21 3.56 11.58 -12.85
C GLU A 21 2.24 11.75 -12.06
N PRO A 22 2.29 11.79 -10.73
CA PRO A 22 1.10 11.73 -9.90
C PRO A 22 0.19 12.94 -10.15
N ASN A 23 -0.99 12.70 -10.70
CA ASN A 23 -2.02 13.70 -10.97
C ASN A 23 -3.20 13.65 -9.98
N GLU A 24 -3.18 12.69 -9.06
CA GLU A 24 -4.15 12.52 -7.98
C GLU A 24 -3.41 12.27 -6.66
N LEU A 25 -4.02 12.72 -5.54
CA LEU A 25 -3.44 12.52 -4.20
C LEU A 25 -3.23 11.03 -3.87
N ARG A 26 -4.12 10.14 -4.35
CA ARG A 26 -3.99 8.69 -4.16
C ARG A 26 -2.69 8.13 -4.72
N HIS A 27 -2.15 8.70 -5.80
CA HIS A 27 -0.86 8.28 -6.38
C HIS A 27 0.30 8.63 -5.43
N LEU A 28 0.29 9.82 -4.82
CA LEU A 28 1.30 10.20 -3.82
C LEU A 28 1.21 9.31 -2.57
N ILE A 29 -0.02 8.97 -2.14
CA ILE A 29 -0.24 8.04 -1.01
C ILE A 29 0.33 6.66 -1.33
N ALA A 30 0.06 6.13 -2.54
CA ALA A 30 0.58 4.83 -2.96
C ALA A 30 2.11 4.80 -3.01
N LEU A 31 2.74 5.87 -3.49
CA LEU A 31 4.20 5.98 -3.59
C LEU A 31 4.91 5.82 -2.24
N GLN A 32 4.27 6.23 -1.12
CA GLN A 32 4.84 6.04 0.22
C GLN A 32 5.04 4.56 0.57
N SER A 33 4.22 3.67 0.01
CA SER A 33 4.34 2.23 0.25
C SER A 33 5.62 1.64 -0.35
N PHE A 34 6.12 2.20 -1.44
CA PHE A 34 7.27 1.67 -2.19
C PHE A 34 8.63 2.04 -1.59
N LEU A 35 8.66 2.84 -0.52
CA LEU A 35 9.90 3.14 0.22
C LEU A 35 10.48 1.92 0.95
N LYS A 36 9.67 0.88 1.18
CA LYS A 36 10.15 -0.36 1.78
C LYS A 36 10.78 -1.27 0.73
N PRO A 37 11.94 -1.91 1.00
CA PRO A 37 12.69 -2.69 0.00
C PRO A 37 11.87 -3.77 -0.72
N TYR A 38 11.02 -4.51 0.01
CA TYR A 38 10.14 -5.51 -0.59
C TYR A 38 9.09 -4.88 -1.51
N MET A 39 8.48 -3.78 -1.06
CA MET A 39 7.45 -3.08 -1.85
C MET A 39 8.03 -2.39 -3.07
N ALA A 40 9.31 -1.99 -3.05
CA ALA A 40 10.00 -1.46 -4.22
C ALA A 40 9.96 -2.42 -5.43
N GLN A 41 9.97 -3.74 -5.19
CA GLN A 41 9.83 -4.75 -6.25
C GLN A 41 8.44 -4.74 -6.88
N LYS A 42 7.41 -4.28 -6.15
CA LYS A 42 6.04 -4.15 -6.62
C LYS A 42 5.76 -2.84 -7.37
N PHE A 43 6.71 -1.91 -7.37
CA PHE A 43 6.55 -0.63 -8.05
C PHE A 43 6.36 -0.80 -9.57
N SER A 44 7.11 -1.70 -10.20
CA SER A 44 6.99 -1.96 -11.64
C SER A 44 5.60 -2.48 -12.03
N GLU A 45 5.01 -3.37 -11.19
CA GLU A 45 3.66 -3.87 -11.36
C GLU A 45 2.62 -2.73 -11.22
N TYR A 46 2.75 -1.92 -10.17
CA TYR A 46 1.89 -0.76 -9.94
C TYR A 46 1.94 0.23 -11.12
N TYR A 47 3.15 0.58 -11.56
CA TYR A 47 3.36 1.53 -12.65
C TYR A 47 2.75 1.02 -13.97
N LYS A 48 3.05 -0.23 -14.36
CA LYS A 48 2.48 -0.84 -15.56
C LYS A 48 0.95 -0.84 -15.52
N ASN A 49 0.39 -1.27 -14.41
CA ASN A 49 -1.06 -1.36 -14.24
C ASN A 49 -1.75 0.02 -14.23
N LYS A 50 -1.06 1.06 -13.74
CA LYS A 50 -1.54 2.44 -13.80
C LYS A 50 -1.62 2.95 -15.24
N GLU A 51 -0.64 2.62 -16.07
CA GLU A 51 -0.63 3.01 -17.49
C GLU A 51 -1.66 2.24 -18.33
N GLU A 52 -1.95 1.00 -17.94
CA GLU A 52 -2.87 0.11 -18.66
C GLU A 52 -3.94 -0.49 -17.71
N PRO A 53 -4.81 0.33 -17.11
CA PRO A 53 -5.73 -0.12 -16.05
C PRO A 53 -6.77 -1.13 -16.53
N ASP A 54 -7.13 -1.12 -17.80
CA ASP A 54 -8.08 -2.06 -18.41
C ASP A 54 -7.48 -3.46 -18.63
N ASN A 55 -6.16 -3.60 -18.54
CA ASN A 55 -5.44 -4.86 -18.71
C ASN A 55 -5.14 -5.57 -17.38
N ILE A 56 -5.64 -5.05 -16.25
CA ILE A 56 -5.42 -5.66 -14.94
C ILE A 56 -6.27 -6.91 -14.80
N GLU A 57 -5.60 -8.06 -14.60
CA GLU A 57 -6.26 -9.31 -14.28
C GLU A 57 -6.41 -9.46 -12.76
N TYR A 58 -7.64 -9.31 -12.26
CA TYR A 58 -7.97 -9.56 -10.86
C TYR A 58 -8.34 -11.02 -10.65
N TYR A 59 -7.95 -11.56 -9.51
CA TYR A 59 -8.28 -12.95 -9.17
C TYR A 59 -9.79 -13.18 -8.96
N SER A 60 -10.51 -12.15 -8.53
CA SER A 60 -11.96 -12.16 -8.30
C SER A 60 -12.53 -10.74 -8.24
N ASP A 61 -13.87 -10.61 -8.32
CA ASP A 61 -14.58 -9.35 -8.13
C ASP A 61 -14.31 -8.70 -6.76
N ILE A 62 -14.08 -9.53 -5.73
CA ILE A 62 -13.69 -9.06 -4.40
C ILE A 62 -12.35 -8.32 -4.49
N GLU A 63 -11.39 -8.92 -5.16
CA GLU A 63 -10.06 -8.34 -5.31
C GLU A 63 -10.10 -7.06 -6.15
N GLU A 64 -10.84 -7.06 -7.26
CA GLU A 64 -11.05 -5.86 -8.06
C GLU A 64 -11.63 -4.72 -7.22
N THR A 65 -12.69 -5.00 -6.47
CA THR A 65 -13.34 -4.00 -5.62
C THR A 65 -12.37 -3.37 -4.61
N ILE A 66 -11.49 -4.16 -4.00
CA ILE A 66 -10.58 -3.72 -2.94
C ILE A 66 -9.31 -3.07 -3.49
N LEU A 67 -8.75 -3.62 -4.58
CA LEU A 67 -7.44 -3.22 -5.08
C LEU A 67 -7.49 -2.28 -6.29
N LYS A 68 -8.67 -1.94 -6.82
CA LYS A 68 -8.81 -1.06 -7.99
C LYS A 68 -8.15 0.31 -7.79
N GLU A 69 -8.26 0.89 -6.60
CA GLU A 69 -7.64 2.18 -6.28
C GLU A 69 -6.09 2.14 -6.26
N THR A 70 -5.52 0.94 -6.11
CA THR A 70 -4.07 0.67 -6.09
C THR A 70 -3.62 -0.17 -7.28
N TYR A 71 -4.42 -0.16 -8.36
CA TYR A 71 -4.11 -0.84 -9.62
C TYR A 71 -3.72 -2.32 -9.44
N GLY A 72 -4.47 -3.04 -8.61
CA GLY A 72 -4.28 -4.47 -8.34
C GLY A 72 -3.18 -4.81 -7.32
N VAL A 73 -2.46 -3.83 -6.81
CA VAL A 73 -1.37 -4.07 -5.85
C VAL A 73 -1.85 -3.88 -4.42
N LEU A 74 -1.63 -4.86 -3.56
CA LEU A 74 -1.95 -4.79 -2.13
C LEU A 74 -0.92 -3.92 -1.39
N LEU A 75 -1.29 -2.69 -1.05
CA LEU A 75 -0.42 -1.67 -0.46
C LEU A 75 -0.72 -1.38 1.01
N TYR A 76 -1.99 -1.52 1.44
CA TYR A 76 -2.47 -1.01 2.71
C TYR A 76 -3.00 -2.11 3.63
N CYS A 77 -2.79 -1.93 4.94
CA CYS A 77 -3.33 -2.82 5.97
C CYS A 77 -4.86 -2.94 5.86
N GLU A 78 -5.52 -1.83 5.56
CA GLU A 78 -6.96 -1.74 5.42
C GLU A 78 -7.48 -2.63 4.27
N GLN A 79 -6.74 -2.72 3.16
CA GLN A 79 -7.06 -3.63 2.06
C GLN A 79 -6.91 -5.09 2.46
N ALA A 80 -5.84 -5.44 3.20
CA ALA A 80 -5.64 -6.81 3.70
C ALA A 80 -6.75 -7.22 4.68
N VAL A 81 -7.19 -6.31 5.56
CA VAL A 81 -8.32 -6.52 6.47
C VAL A 81 -9.59 -6.79 5.70
N GLU A 82 -9.88 -5.96 4.70
CA GLU A 82 -11.08 -6.10 3.87
C GLU A 82 -11.05 -7.41 3.05
N MET A 83 -9.90 -7.79 2.50
CA MET A 83 -9.75 -9.08 1.81
C MET A 83 -10.06 -10.26 2.75
N ILE A 84 -9.48 -10.27 3.98
CA ILE A 84 -9.78 -11.33 4.95
C ILE A 84 -11.27 -11.37 5.24
N HIS A 85 -11.89 -10.22 5.52
CA HIS A 85 -13.32 -10.12 5.81
C HIS A 85 -14.18 -10.59 4.64
N GLN A 86 -13.93 -10.07 3.45
CA GLN A 86 -14.75 -10.36 2.27
C GLN A 86 -14.64 -11.82 1.81
N TYR A 87 -13.44 -12.42 1.86
CA TYR A 87 -13.28 -13.82 1.47
C TYR A 87 -13.81 -14.81 2.51
N SER A 88 -13.70 -14.52 3.80
CA SER A 88 -14.01 -15.49 4.86
C SER A 88 -15.21 -15.16 5.73
N ARG A 89 -15.74 -13.94 5.66
CA ARG A 89 -16.74 -13.38 6.61
C ARG A 89 -16.25 -13.33 8.07
N ILE A 90 -14.96 -13.48 8.31
CA ILE A 90 -14.37 -13.19 9.62
C ILE A 90 -14.66 -11.71 9.96
N PRO A 91 -15.15 -11.38 11.16
CA PRO A 91 -15.44 -10.00 11.56
C PRO A 91 -14.25 -9.06 11.36
N ILE A 92 -14.51 -7.79 11.04
CA ILE A 92 -13.47 -6.80 10.71
C ILE A 92 -12.46 -6.60 11.85
N ASP A 93 -12.91 -6.59 13.11
CA ASP A 93 -12.06 -6.47 14.29
C ASP A 93 -11.10 -7.67 14.44
N ILE A 94 -11.58 -8.87 14.16
CA ILE A 94 -10.75 -10.07 14.11
C ILE A 94 -9.81 -10.03 12.90
N SER A 95 -10.29 -9.61 11.72
CA SER A 95 -9.46 -9.46 10.52
C SER A 95 -8.31 -8.46 10.75
N ASN A 96 -8.57 -7.34 11.44
CA ASN A 96 -7.54 -6.41 11.89
C ASN A 96 -6.49 -7.08 12.79
N THR A 97 -6.94 -7.94 13.70
CA THR A 97 -6.05 -8.68 14.59
C THR A 97 -5.17 -9.67 13.80
N ILE A 98 -5.74 -10.36 12.82
CA ILE A 98 -4.99 -11.27 11.94
C ILE A 98 -3.93 -10.50 11.13
N VAL A 99 -4.27 -9.35 10.53
CA VAL A 99 -3.31 -8.50 9.82
C VAL A 99 -2.19 -8.02 10.75
N LYS A 100 -2.50 -7.70 12.01
CA LYS A 100 -1.48 -7.36 13.01
C LYS A 100 -0.53 -8.54 13.29
N TYR A 101 -1.05 -9.78 13.35
CA TYR A 101 -0.23 -10.98 13.50
C TYR A 101 0.67 -11.21 12.27
N ILE A 102 0.13 -11.01 11.06
CA ILE A 102 0.91 -11.09 9.81
C ILE A 102 2.08 -10.10 9.84
N ARG A 103 1.80 -8.83 10.13
CA ARG A 103 2.81 -7.75 10.16
C ARG A 103 3.91 -7.98 11.20
N LYS A 104 3.59 -8.66 12.29
CA LYS A 104 4.54 -9.00 13.37
C LYS A 104 5.16 -10.39 13.19
N ASN A 105 4.83 -11.10 12.11
CA ASN A 105 5.25 -12.48 11.85
C ASN A 105 5.01 -13.42 13.05
N MET A 106 3.84 -13.32 13.67
CA MET A 106 3.43 -14.12 14.83
C MET A 106 2.93 -15.48 14.35
N ARG A 107 3.86 -16.43 14.20
CA ARG A 107 3.60 -17.72 13.54
C ARG A 107 2.57 -18.57 14.26
N GLU A 108 2.65 -18.67 15.57
CA GLU A 108 1.74 -19.50 16.39
C GLU A 108 0.29 -19.06 16.21
N GLU A 109 0.03 -17.77 16.23
CA GLU A 109 -1.29 -17.19 16.02
C GLU A 109 -1.78 -17.39 14.58
N LEU A 110 -0.88 -17.26 13.60
CA LEU A 110 -1.22 -17.48 12.20
C LEU A 110 -1.52 -18.94 11.90
N ASP A 111 -0.84 -19.89 12.56
CA ASP A 111 -1.12 -21.33 12.43
C ASP A 111 -2.52 -21.69 12.96
N ILE A 112 -3.06 -20.92 13.91
CA ILE A 112 -4.44 -21.04 14.38
C ILE A 112 -5.41 -20.44 13.36
N TRP A 113 -5.13 -19.23 12.84
CA TRP A 113 -6.07 -18.52 12.00
C TRP A 113 -6.12 -19.00 10.54
N LYS A 114 -5.01 -19.52 9.99
CA LYS A 114 -4.97 -20.04 8.60
C LYS A 114 -6.03 -21.12 8.34
N PRO A 115 -6.18 -22.18 9.17
CA PRO A 115 -7.24 -23.18 8.97
C PRO A 115 -8.66 -22.60 9.03
N PHE A 116 -8.91 -21.65 9.95
CA PHE A 116 -10.21 -20.99 10.04
C PHE A 116 -10.52 -20.18 8.78
N PHE A 117 -9.57 -19.39 8.29
CA PHE A 117 -9.73 -18.63 7.06
C PHE A 117 -10.03 -19.55 5.88
N ILE A 118 -9.22 -20.61 5.70
CA ILE A 118 -9.41 -21.58 4.61
C ILE A 118 -10.79 -22.24 4.70
N PHE A 119 -11.20 -22.70 5.88
CA PHE A 119 -12.52 -23.30 6.08
C PHE A 119 -13.64 -22.33 5.71
N ALA A 120 -13.60 -21.12 6.24
CA ALA A 120 -14.64 -20.11 6.02
C ALA A 120 -14.71 -19.66 4.54
N THR A 121 -13.57 -19.50 3.87
CA THR A 121 -13.48 -19.16 2.44
C THR A 121 -14.07 -20.28 1.58
N ARG A 122 -13.83 -21.55 1.93
CA ARG A 122 -14.44 -22.70 1.25
C ARG A 122 -15.97 -22.74 1.40
N MET A 123 -16.49 -22.32 2.53
CA MET A 123 -17.95 -22.21 2.74
C MET A 123 -18.61 -21.16 1.83
N LYS A 124 -17.82 -20.27 1.21
CA LYS A 124 -18.26 -19.33 0.17
C LYS A 124 -18.14 -19.87 -1.26
N GLY A 125 -17.75 -21.13 -1.42
CA GLY A 125 -17.67 -21.80 -2.72
C GLY A 125 -16.28 -21.90 -3.33
N TYR A 126 -15.25 -21.38 -2.66
CA TYR A 126 -13.86 -21.53 -3.12
C TYR A 126 -13.32 -22.93 -2.83
N THR A 127 -12.46 -23.45 -3.68
CA THR A 127 -11.71 -24.66 -3.42
C THR A 127 -10.67 -24.46 -2.32
N LYS A 128 -10.13 -25.55 -1.78
CA LYS A 128 -9.05 -25.47 -0.79
C LYS A 128 -7.81 -24.76 -1.35
N SER A 129 -7.43 -25.09 -2.59
CA SER A 129 -6.27 -24.48 -3.26
C SER A 129 -6.42 -22.99 -3.46
N GLU A 130 -7.62 -22.53 -3.86
CA GLU A 130 -7.91 -21.10 -4.00
C GLU A 130 -7.85 -20.37 -2.66
N ALA A 131 -8.43 -20.93 -1.61
CA ALA A 131 -8.40 -20.34 -0.28
C ALA A 131 -6.97 -20.26 0.28
N GLU A 132 -6.14 -21.28 0.05
CA GLU A 132 -4.72 -21.28 0.42
C GLU A 132 -3.95 -20.22 -0.37
N HIS A 133 -4.19 -20.12 -1.67
CA HIS A 133 -3.56 -19.11 -2.53
C HIS A 133 -3.90 -17.67 -2.06
N ILE A 134 -5.18 -17.40 -1.78
CA ILE A 134 -5.64 -16.10 -1.28
C ILE A 134 -4.95 -15.77 0.05
N TRP A 135 -4.92 -16.72 0.99
CA TRP A 135 -4.25 -16.54 2.27
C TRP A 135 -2.77 -16.21 2.11
N ASP A 136 -2.05 -16.99 1.29
CA ASP A 136 -0.62 -16.83 1.11
C ASP A 136 -0.27 -15.50 0.40
N ARG A 137 -1.11 -15.01 -0.52
CA ARG A 137 -0.99 -13.66 -1.09
C ARG A 137 -1.15 -12.58 -0.03
N ILE A 138 -2.21 -12.65 0.79
CA ILE A 138 -2.45 -11.68 1.87
C ILE A 138 -1.30 -11.70 2.87
N LYS A 139 -0.84 -12.89 3.27
CA LYS A 139 0.26 -13.05 4.22
C LYS A 139 1.55 -12.45 3.67
N THR A 140 1.95 -12.82 2.46
CA THR A 140 3.22 -12.39 1.86
C THR A 140 3.27 -10.86 1.68
N ALA A 141 2.20 -10.25 1.16
CA ALA A 141 2.13 -8.80 1.05
C ALA A 141 2.00 -8.15 2.44
N GLY A 142 1.18 -8.73 3.31
CA GLY A 142 0.82 -8.20 4.62
C GLY A 142 1.98 -7.96 5.57
N GLU A 143 3.10 -8.68 5.40
CA GLU A 143 4.32 -8.45 6.17
C GLU A 143 4.97 -7.08 5.87
N HIS A 144 4.64 -6.46 4.74
CA HIS A 144 5.34 -5.30 4.20
C HIS A 144 4.46 -4.05 3.99
N ILE A 145 3.14 -4.21 4.04
CA ILE A 145 2.17 -3.11 3.85
C ILE A 145 2.21 -2.09 4.99
N ILE A 146 1.68 -0.91 4.72
CA ILE A 146 1.60 0.20 5.68
C ILE A 146 0.14 0.55 5.97
N HIS A 147 -0.12 1.33 7.01
CA HIS A 147 -1.44 1.92 7.19
C HIS A 147 -1.65 3.05 6.19
N ARG A 148 -2.79 3.03 5.50
CA ARG A 148 -3.14 4.07 4.53
C ARG A 148 -3.14 5.47 5.14
N ARG A 149 -3.60 5.61 6.39
CA ARG A 149 -3.62 6.89 7.11
C ARG A 149 -2.22 7.48 7.28
N ASP A 150 -1.21 6.63 7.56
CA ASP A 150 0.17 7.07 7.76
C ASP A 150 0.76 7.54 6.42
N ALA A 151 0.55 6.76 5.36
CA ALA A 151 0.91 7.13 3.99
C ALA A 151 0.21 8.42 3.52
N ALA A 152 -1.05 8.60 3.88
CA ALA A 152 -1.82 9.79 3.53
C ALA A 152 -1.28 11.04 4.23
N TYR A 153 -0.90 10.93 5.50
CA TYR A 153 -0.27 12.03 6.23
C TYR A 153 1.01 12.50 5.53
N ASP A 154 1.91 11.57 5.24
CA ASP A 154 3.18 11.88 4.57
C ASP A 154 2.96 12.47 3.18
N ALA A 155 2.02 11.92 2.40
CA ALA A 155 1.68 12.41 1.07
C ALA A 155 1.13 13.84 1.08
N ILE A 156 0.31 14.18 2.08
CA ILE A 156 -0.23 15.54 2.24
C ILE A 156 0.89 16.53 2.56
N VAL A 157 1.81 16.18 3.45
CA VAL A 157 2.98 17.02 3.77
C VAL A 157 3.84 17.24 2.53
N ILE A 158 4.14 16.19 1.77
CA ILE A 158 4.87 16.27 0.51
C ILE A 158 4.17 17.20 -0.49
N TYR A 159 2.87 17.02 -0.67
CA TYR A 159 2.08 17.87 -1.56
C TYR A 159 2.13 19.35 -1.14
N GLN A 160 1.99 19.65 0.15
CA GLN A 160 2.08 21.00 0.69
C GLN A 160 3.47 21.61 0.46
N CYS A 161 4.54 20.84 0.69
CA CYS A 161 5.89 21.28 0.42
C CYS A 161 6.13 21.60 -1.07
N TYR A 162 5.61 20.75 -1.96
CA TYR A 162 5.66 21.01 -3.40
C TYR A 162 4.91 22.27 -3.80
N TRP A 163 3.71 22.44 -3.26
CA TRP A 163 2.88 23.60 -3.54
C TRP A 163 3.59 24.89 -3.07
N LEU A 164 4.09 24.90 -1.85
CA LEU A 164 4.85 26.05 -1.31
C LEU A 164 6.08 26.36 -2.18
N LYS A 165 6.85 25.34 -2.54
CA LYS A 165 8.03 25.52 -3.40
C LYS A 165 7.68 26.06 -4.78
N ALA A 166 6.53 25.66 -5.34
CA ALA A 166 6.09 26.12 -6.66
C ALA A 166 5.59 27.56 -6.67
N TYR A 167 4.87 27.97 -5.63
CA TYR A 167 4.21 29.28 -5.58
C TYR A 167 4.95 30.32 -4.71
N TYR A 168 5.81 29.87 -3.79
CA TYR A 168 6.57 30.71 -2.84
C TYR A 168 8.02 30.21 -2.72
N PRO A 169 8.80 30.20 -3.83
CA PRO A 169 10.11 29.53 -3.88
C PRO A 169 11.16 30.18 -2.95
N GLU A 170 11.15 31.49 -2.79
CA GLU A 170 12.15 32.19 -1.96
C GLU A 170 11.84 31.98 -0.46
N GLU A 171 10.59 32.10 -0.06
CA GLU A 171 10.13 31.88 1.32
C GLU A 171 10.33 30.40 1.71
N TYR A 172 10.08 29.46 0.79
CA TYR A 172 10.33 28.04 1.02
C TYR A 172 11.80 27.76 1.25
N LYS A 173 12.68 28.36 0.44
CA LYS A 173 14.13 28.23 0.57
C LYS A 173 14.64 28.81 1.90
N ASP A 174 14.17 29.99 2.27
CA ASP A 174 14.56 30.66 3.53
C ASP A 174 14.12 29.85 4.74
N ALA A 175 12.97 29.18 4.69
CA ALA A 175 12.48 28.31 5.75
C ALA A 175 13.29 27.00 5.91
N LEU A 176 13.94 26.50 4.85
CA LEU A 176 14.78 25.30 4.92
C LEU A 176 16.17 25.54 5.53
N VAL A 177 16.71 26.75 5.39
CA VAL A 177 18.07 27.09 5.85
C VAL A 177 18.31 26.78 7.34
N PRO A 178 17.38 27.06 8.29
CA PRO A 178 17.57 26.73 9.70
C PRO A 178 17.59 25.22 10.00
N LEU A 179 16.94 24.40 9.18
CA LEU A 179 16.83 22.95 9.41
C LEU A 179 18.06 22.17 8.97
N VAL A 180 18.89 22.76 8.08
CA VAL A 180 20.11 22.11 7.57
C VAL A 180 21.31 22.35 8.51
N TYR A 181 21.24 23.37 9.39
CA TYR A 181 22.33 23.77 10.31
C TYR A 181 21.99 23.51 11.79
N ALA A 182 20.86 22.85 12.10
CA ALA A 182 20.47 22.41 13.44
C ALA A 182 20.76 20.93 13.64
#